data_c5cfb7d7622f36a89a1c02b9b8f15dad
#
_entry.id   c5cfb7d7622f36a89a1c02b9b8f15dad
#
_cell.length_a   1.000
_cell.length_b   1.000
_cell.length_c   1.000
_cell.angle_alpha   90.00
_cell.angle_beta   90.00
_cell.angle_gamma   90.00
#
_symmetry.space_group_name_H-M   'P 1'
#
loop_
_entity.id
_entity.type
_entity.pdbx_description
1 polymer ?
#
loop_
_entity_poly.entity_id
_entity_poly.type
_entity_poly.pdbx_seq_one_letter_code
_entity_poly.pdbx_strand_id
1 'polypeptide(L)'
;MSIQVAIDGPSGAGKSTAARVIAKRMGFLYIDTGALYRAIGLFCLRSGVADRRDEAAVKALLPEIRLELVFREGEQRVLLCGEDVSDEIRTQPVAQAASDVSALPAVRAFLLDLQRDLAERHDVVMDGR
;
A
#
# COMPACT_ATOMS: atom_id res chain seq x y z
N MET A 1 -18.16 -14.02 1.48
CA MET A 1 -16.85 -14.54 1.07
C MET A 1 -16.26 -13.64 -0.01
N SER A 2 -15.04 -13.15 0.17
CA SER A 2 -14.40 -12.28 -0.81
C SER A 2 -13.63 -13.07 -1.85
N ILE A 3 -13.44 -12.46 -3.02
CA ILE A 3 -12.71 -13.07 -4.12
C ILE A 3 -11.30 -12.45 -4.17
N GLN A 4 -10.31 -13.31 -4.35
CA GLN A 4 -8.92 -12.89 -4.48
C GLN A 4 -8.39 -13.38 -5.82
N VAL A 5 -7.89 -12.45 -6.63
CA VAL A 5 -7.28 -12.76 -7.93
C VAL A 5 -5.80 -12.44 -7.83
N ALA A 6 -4.96 -13.44 -8.06
CA ALA A 6 -3.50 -13.27 -8.07
C ALA A 6 -3.01 -13.26 -9.52
N ILE A 7 -2.18 -12.28 -9.86
CA ILE A 7 -1.58 -12.15 -11.18
C ILE A 7 -0.10 -12.48 -11.06
N ASP A 8 0.32 -13.55 -11.73
CA ASP A 8 1.72 -13.98 -11.73
C ASP A 8 2.42 -13.51 -13.00
N GLY A 9 3.71 -13.32 -12.87
CA GLY A 9 4.58 -12.96 -13.98
C GLY A 9 5.85 -12.29 -13.50
N PRO A 10 6.88 -12.25 -14.34
CA PRO A 10 8.13 -11.59 -13.98
C PRO A 10 7.94 -10.08 -13.88
N SER A 11 8.74 -9.45 -13.03
CA SER A 11 8.76 -7.99 -12.91
C SER A 11 9.07 -7.37 -14.29
N GLY A 12 8.40 -6.29 -14.62
CA GLY A 12 8.60 -5.59 -15.88
C GLY A 12 7.84 -6.15 -17.06
N ALA A 13 7.04 -7.20 -16.87
CA ALA A 13 6.26 -7.81 -17.95
C ALA A 13 4.85 -7.24 -18.09
N GLY A 14 4.61 -6.03 -17.54
CA GLY A 14 3.28 -5.42 -17.59
C GLY A 14 2.30 -6.01 -16.58
N LYS A 15 2.78 -6.74 -15.60
CA LYS A 15 1.96 -7.42 -14.61
C LYS A 15 1.06 -6.44 -13.82
N SER A 16 1.64 -5.34 -13.34
CA SER A 16 0.89 -4.33 -12.59
C SER A 16 -0.18 -3.66 -13.44
N THR A 17 0.13 -3.38 -14.71
CA THR A 17 -0.83 -2.78 -15.63
C THR A 17 -2.01 -3.73 -15.86
N ALA A 18 -1.71 -5.01 -16.10
CA ALA A 18 -2.76 -6.03 -16.30
C ALA A 18 -3.64 -6.15 -15.06
N ALA A 19 -3.03 -6.18 -13.87
CA ALA A 19 -3.77 -6.30 -12.61
C ALA A 19 -4.72 -5.12 -12.40
N ARG A 20 -4.28 -3.89 -12.70
CA ARG A 20 -5.13 -2.71 -12.58
C ARG A 20 -6.30 -2.73 -13.53
N VAL A 21 -6.08 -3.15 -14.77
CA VAL A 21 -7.14 -3.25 -15.77
C VAL A 21 -8.19 -4.28 -15.34
N ILE A 22 -7.74 -5.44 -14.88
CA ILE A 22 -8.63 -6.49 -14.40
C ILE A 22 -9.45 -6.00 -13.21
N ALA A 23 -8.79 -5.38 -12.23
CA ALA A 23 -9.47 -4.86 -11.05
C ALA A 23 -10.55 -3.86 -11.42
N LYS A 24 -10.25 -2.92 -12.31
CA LYS A 24 -11.20 -1.91 -12.75
C LYS A 24 -12.40 -2.52 -13.44
N ARG A 25 -12.18 -3.49 -14.34
CA ARG A 25 -13.25 -4.16 -15.08
C ARG A 25 -14.16 -4.98 -14.17
N MET A 26 -13.60 -5.61 -13.15
CA MET A 26 -14.35 -6.44 -12.22
C MET A 26 -14.96 -5.66 -11.05
N GLY A 27 -14.58 -4.41 -10.88
CA GLY A 27 -14.98 -3.62 -9.71
C GLY A 27 -14.28 -4.05 -8.43
N PHE A 28 -13.09 -4.65 -8.57
CA PHE A 28 -12.29 -5.11 -7.44
C PHE A 28 -11.25 -4.06 -7.08
N LEU A 29 -10.75 -4.11 -5.84
CA LEU A 29 -9.60 -3.30 -5.44
C LEU A 29 -8.32 -3.96 -5.94
N TYR A 30 -7.41 -3.14 -6.47
CA TYR A 30 -6.04 -3.59 -6.75
C TYR A 30 -5.18 -3.29 -5.53
N ILE A 31 -4.56 -4.33 -4.95
CA ILE A 31 -3.66 -4.13 -3.82
C ILE A 31 -2.30 -3.70 -4.35
N ASP A 32 -2.06 -2.39 -4.36
CA ASP A 32 -0.82 -1.78 -4.79
C ASP A 32 0.11 -1.62 -3.58
N THR A 33 0.98 -2.60 -3.37
CA THR A 33 1.88 -2.61 -2.22
C THR A 33 2.84 -1.42 -2.23
N GLY A 34 3.27 -0.99 -3.42
CA GLY A 34 4.11 0.20 -3.54
C GLY A 34 3.44 1.44 -2.99
N ALA A 35 2.16 1.64 -3.33
CA ALA A 35 1.38 2.77 -2.81
C ALA A 35 1.23 2.68 -1.29
N LEU A 36 1.01 1.48 -0.76
CA LEU A 36 0.87 1.29 0.69
C LEU A 36 2.18 1.59 1.43
N TYR A 37 3.33 1.15 0.89
CA TYR A 37 4.62 1.51 1.47
C TYR A 37 4.85 3.01 1.46
N ARG A 38 4.45 3.69 0.37
CA ARG A 38 4.58 5.14 0.27
C ARG A 38 3.71 5.85 1.30
N ALA A 39 2.51 5.36 1.55
CA ALA A 39 1.65 5.94 2.57
C ALA A 39 2.27 5.78 3.97
N ILE A 40 2.87 4.63 4.26
CA ILE A 40 3.59 4.43 5.52
C ILE A 40 4.79 5.39 5.61
N GLY A 41 5.54 5.53 4.51
CA GLY A 41 6.65 6.47 4.45
C GLY A 41 6.22 7.90 4.68
N LEU A 42 5.10 8.31 4.09
CA LEU A 42 4.53 9.64 4.30
C LEU A 42 4.18 9.88 5.77
N PHE A 43 3.56 8.89 6.41
CA PHE A 43 3.24 9.00 7.84
C PHE A 43 4.50 9.22 8.67
N CYS A 44 5.57 8.50 8.36
CA CYS A 44 6.85 8.66 9.05
C CYS A 44 7.45 10.06 8.83
N LEU A 45 7.36 10.58 7.59
CA LEU A 45 7.82 11.94 7.30
C LEU A 45 7.05 12.97 8.10
N ARG A 46 5.72 12.85 8.14
CA ARG A 46 4.86 13.77 8.88
C ARG A 46 5.08 13.68 10.39
N SER A 47 5.47 12.51 10.88
CA SER A 47 5.72 12.30 12.32
C SER A 47 7.08 12.79 12.76
N GLY A 48 7.96 13.17 11.84
CA GLY A 48 9.27 13.70 12.16
C GLY A 48 10.27 12.66 12.66
N VAL A 49 10.12 11.40 12.24
CA VAL A 49 11.07 10.34 12.58
C VAL A 49 12.46 10.73 12.06
N ALA A 50 13.45 10.74 12.95
CA ALA A 50 14.81 11.17 12.62
C ALA A 50 15.48 10.19 11.64
N ASP A 51 15.27 8.88 11.82
CA ASP A 51 15.85 7.85 10.97
C ASP A 51 14.77 6.80 10.65
N ARG A 52 14.31 6.79 9.40
CA ARG A 52 13.29 5.86 8.94
C ARG A 52 13.80 4.42 8.76
N ARG A 53 15.10 4.21 8.99
CA ARG A 53 15.70 2.87 9.01
C ARG A 53 15.80 2.32 10.42
N ASP A 54 15.49 3.14 11.42
CA ASP A 54 15.42 2.71 12.82
C ASP A 54 14.10 1.96 13.02
N GLU A 55 14.18 0.65 13.05
CA GLU A 55 12.99 -0.20 13.15
C GLU A 55 12.18 0.08 14.40
N ALA A 56 12.84 0.28 15.55
CA ALA A 56 12.12 0.55 16.79
C ALA A 56 11.29 1.83 16.71
N ALA A 57 11.87 2.90 16.14
CA ALA A 57 11.19 4.17 15.99
C ALA A 57 9.98 4.06 15.06
N VAL A 58 10.14 3.37 13.93
CA VAL A 58 9.04 3.20 12.96
C VAL A 58 7.98 2.26 13.50
N LYS A 59 8.40 1.17 14.13
CA LYS A 59 7.47 0.20 14.72
C LYS A 59 6.54 0.84 15.75
N ALA A 60 7.04 1.81 16.51
CA ALA A 60 6.25 2.53 17.50
C ALA A 60 5.11 3.33 16.87
N LEU A 61 5.24 3.73 15.60
CA LEU A 61 4.22 4.49 14.87
C LEU A 61 3.15 3.60 14.23
N LEU A 62 3.47 2.34 13.95
CA LEU A 62 2.57 1.46 13.18
C LEU A 62 1.15 1.37 13.75
N PRO A 63 0.93 1.29 15.07
CA PRO A 63 -0.44 1.21 15.61
C PRO A 63 -1.29 2.45 15.32
N GLU A 64 -0.66 3.57 14.98
CA GLU A 64 -1.37 4.81 14.67
C GLU A 64 -1.73 4.93 13.18
N ILE A 65 -1.18 4.06 12.35
CA ILE A 65 -1.36 4.14 10.90
C ILE A 65 -2.62 3.38 10.49
N ARG A 66 -3.55 4.10 9.86
CA ARG A 66 -4.76 3.52 9.29
C ARG A 66 -4.73 3.73 7.79
N LEU A 67 -4.72 2.65 7.04
CA LEU A 67 -4.67 2.69 5.59
C LEU A 67 -5.90 2.01 5.01
N GLU A 68 -6.50 2.65 4.01
CA GLU A 68 -7.63 2.10 3.28
C GLU A 68 -7.45 2.36 1.79
N LEU A 69 -8.02 1.46 1.00
CA LEU A 69 -8.13 1.63 -0.45
C LEU A 69 -9.61 1.75 -0.76
N VAL A 70 -9.98 2.79 -1.51
CA VAL A 70 -11.38 3.05 -1.86
C VAL A 70 -11.48 3.43 -3.33
N PHE A 71 -12.67 3.30 -3.92
CA PHE A 71 -12.97 3.86 -5.23
C PHE A 71 -13.71 5.17 -5.04
N ARG A 72 -13.26 6.20 -5.75
CA ARG A 72 -13.94 7.50 -5.83
C ARG A 72 -13.92 7.95 -7.29
N GLU A 73 -15.08 8.20 -7.85
CA GLU A 73 -15.22 8.66 -9.23
C GLU A 73 -14.52 7.74 -10.23
N GLY A 74 -14.59 6.42 -9.99
CA GLY A 74 -13.99 5.42 -10.86
C GLY A 74 -12.49 5.23 -10.69
N GLU A 75 -11.88 5.94 -9.75
CA GLU A 75 -10.45 5.82 -9.48
C GLU A 75 -10.21 5.24 -8.10
N GLN A 76 -9.18 4.39 -8.00
CA GLN A 76 -8.75 3.86 -6.72
C GLN A 76 -7.90 4.89 -6.00
N ARG A 77 -8.25 5.16 -4.76
CA ARG A 77 -7.57 6.16 -3.93
C ARG A 77 -7.02 5.52 -2.67
N VAL A 78 -5.96 6.11 -2.14
CA VAL A 78 -5.32 5.66 -0.89
C VAL A 78 -5.68 6.64 0.19
N LEU A 79 -6.28 6.14 1.27
CA LEU A 79 -6.63 6.97 2.45
C LEU A 79 -5.67 6.64 3.57
N LEU A 80 -5.00 7.66 4.09
CA LEU A 80 -4.15 7.57 5.27
C LEU A 80 -4.83 8.30 6.40
N CYS A 81 -5.27 7.56 7.42
CA CYS A 81 -6.00 8.12 8.56
C CYS A 81 -7.19 8.97 8.10
N GLY A 82 -7.90 8.50 7.06
CA GLY A 82 -9.08 9.18 6.52
C GLY A 82 -8.79 10.24 5.47
N GLU A 83 -7.53 10.60 5.26
CA GLU A 83 -7.14 11.62 4.27
C GLU A 83 -6.70 10.97 2.97
N ASP A 84 -7.21 11.47 1.83
CA ASP A 84 -6.78 11.00 0.51
C ASP A 84 -5.39 11.54 0.21
N VAL A 85 -4.40 10.66 0.21
CA VAL A 85 -3.00 11.02 -0.03
C VAL A 85 -2.48 10.51 -1.37
N SER A 86 -3.39 10.12 -2.26
CA SER A 86 -3.02 9.46 -3.53
C SER A 86 -2.05 10.28 -4.40
N ASP A 87 -2.17 11.60 -4.37
CA ASP A 87 -1.27 12.45 -5.14
C ASP A 87 0.03 12.72 -4.37
N GLU A 88 -0.07 12.96 -3.08
CA GLU A 88 1.08 13.30 -2.24
C GLU A 88 2.10 12.15 -2.16
N ILE A 89 1.64 10.90 -2.17
CA ILE A 89 2.54 9.74 -2.11
C ILE A 89 3.37 9.56 -3.37
N ARG A 90 3.12 10.32 -4.43
CA ARG A 90 3.88 10.22 -5.68
C ARG A 90 5.09 11.15 -5.72
N THR A 91 5.30 11.94 -4.67
CA THR A 91 6.44 12.87 -4.61
C THR A 91 7.74 12.12 -4.30
N GLN A 92 8.87 12.73 -4.69
CA GLN A 92 10.19 12.12 -4.50
C GLN A 92 10.55 11.88 -3.04
N PRO A 93 10.31 12.81 -2.11
CA PRO A 93 10.60 12.56 -0.70
C PRO A 93 9.84 11.35 -0.15
N VAL A 94 8.59 11.16 -0.58
CA VAL A 94 7.79 10.01 -0.15
C VAL A 94 8.33 8.72 -0.74
N ALA A 95 8.76 8.74 -2.00
CA ALA A 95 9.36 7.56 -2.64
C ALA A 95 10.60 7.10 -1.88
N GLN A 96 11.44 8.04 -1.45
CA GLN A 96 12.63 7.72 -0.66
C GLN A 96 12.24 7.16 0.70
N ALA A 97 11.26 7.76 1.36
CA ALA A 97 10.77 7.27 2.65
C ALA A 97 10.21 5.84 2.52
N ALA A 98 9.50 5.54 1.44
CA ALA A 98 8.98 4.21 1.17
C ALA A 98 10.12 3.19 1.03
N SER A 99 11.18 3.56 0.31
CA SER A 99 12.35 2.71 0.15
C SER A 99 12.98 2.40 1.51
N ASP A 100 13.11 3.41 2.37
CA ASP A 100 13.71 3.23 3.69
C ASP A 100 12.88 2.26 4.56
N VAL A 101 11.56 2.47 4.64
CA VAL A 101 10.71 1.67 5.54
C VAL A 101 10.43 0.27 4.98
N SER A 102 10.46 0.09 3.66
CA SER A 102 10.18 -1.22 3.05
C SER A 102 11.22 -2.27 3.40
N ALA A 103 12.40 -1.85 3.84
CA ALA A 103 13.45 -2.76 4.27
C ALA A 103 13.21 -3.29 5.70
N LEU A 104 12.30 -2.68 6.46
CA LEU A 104 12.09 -3.05 7.86
C LEU A 104 11.14 -4.24 8.00
N PRO A 105 11.55 -5.31 8.69
CA PRO A 105 10.67 -6.48 8.88
C PRO A 105 9.34 -6.15 9.54
N ALA A 106 9.34 -5.23 10.52
CA ALA A 106 8.09 -4.83 11.20
C ALA A 106 7.11 -4.18 10.23
N VAL A 107 7.59 -3.37 9.29
CA VAL A 107 6.73 -2.73 8.29
C VAL A 107 6.18 -3.75 7.30
N ARG A 108 7.01 -4.70 6.89
CA ARG A 108 6.56 -5.77 5.98
C ARG A 108 5.50 -6.64 6.63
N ALA A 109 5.67 -6.96 7.91
CA ALA A 109 4.66 -7.74 8.66
C ALA A 109 3.35 -6.95 8.80
N PHE A 110 3.44 -5.67 9.11
CA PHE A 110 2.28 -4.78 9.20
C PHE A 110 1.51 -4.77 7.87
N LEU A 111 2.25 -4.63 6.77
CA LEU A 111 1.63 -4.57 5.44
C LEU A 111 0.99 -5.90 5.05
N LEU A 112 1.61 -7.02 5.42
CA LEU A 112 1.03 -8.33 5.15
C LEU A 112 -0.31 -8.51 5.87
N ASP A 113 -0.39 -8.10 7.14
CA ASP A 113 -1.65 -8.15 7.90
C ASP A 113 -2.70 -7.23 7.27
N LEU A 114 -2.30 -6.05 6.81
CA LEU A 114 -3.20 -5.13 6.13
C LEU A 114 -3.74 -5.73 4.82
N GLN A 115 -2.88 -6.39 4.05
CA GLN A 115 -3.30 -7.04 2.81
C GLN A 115 -4.32 -8.15 3.08
N ARG A 116 -4.10 -8.94 4.12
CA ARG A 116 -5.04 -9.99 4.52
C ARG A 116 -6.39 -9.40 4.95
N ASP A 117 -6.36 -8.32 5.69
CA ASP A 117 -7.57 -7.63 6.13
C ASP A 117 -8.34 -7.07 4.93
N LEU A 118 -7.66 -6.43 3.99
CA LEU A 118 -8.28 -5.92 2.78
C LEU A 118 -8.90 -7.05 1.95
N ALA A 119 -8.21 -8.17 1.84
CA ALA A 119 -8.69 -9.32 1.08
C ALA A 119 -9.90 -9.99 1.74
N GLU A 120 -10.03 -9.90 3.05
CA GLU A 120 -11.20 -10.42 3.76
C GLU A 120 -12.43 -9.53 3.59
N ARG A 121 -12.22 -8.20 3.52
CA ARG A 121 -13.31 -7.23 3.44
C ARG A 121 -13.74 -6.87 2.02
N HIS A 122 -12.88 -7.10 1.04
CA HIS A 122 -13.10 -6.69 -0.35
C HIS A 122 -12.69 -7.78 -1.31
N ASP A 123 -13.29 -7.73 -2.52
CA ASP A 123 -12.77 -8.51 -3.63
C ASP A 123 -11.54 -7.79 -4.16
N VAL A 124 -10.43 -8.49 -4.32
CA VAL A 124 -9.14 -7.87 -4.61
C VAL A 124 -8.42 -8.55 -5.77
N VAL A 125 -7.59 -7.76 -6.43
CA VAL A 125 -6.59 -8.24 -7.38
C VAL A 125 -5.24 -7.89 -6.80
N MET A 126 -4.31 -8.82 -6.81
CA MET A 126 -2.98 -8.60 -6.26
C MET A 126 -1.92 -9.28 -7.11
N ASP A 127 -0.67 -8.82 -6.98
CA ASP A 127 0.45 -9.51 -7.59
C ASP A 127 0.62 -10.87 -6.91
N GLY A 128 0.85 -11.91 -7.72
CA GLY A 128 0.92 -13.27 -7.23
C GLY A 128 2.23 -13.57 -6.52
N ARG A 129 2.25 -13.37 -5.23
CA ARG A 129 3.38 -13.76 -4.38
C ARG A 129 2.92 -14.24 -3.04
#